data_48aa5d47314e3f2e8354b255f6946a46
#
_entry.id   48aa5d47314e3f2e8354b255f6946a46
#
_cell.length_a   1.000
_cell.length_b   1.000
_cell.length_c   1.000
_cell.angle_alpha   90.00
_cell.angle_beta   90.00
_cell.angle_gamma   90.00
#
_symmetry.space_group_name_H-M   'P 1'
#
loop_
_entity.id
_entity.type
_entity.pdbx_description
1 polymer ?
#
loop_
_entity_poly.entity_id
_entity_poly.type
_entity_poly.pdbx_seq_one_letter_code
_entity_poly.pdbx_strand_id
1 'polypeptide(L)'
;MSTDATTPDTIVLIHGFWVTPRSWEDWKARYESRGYRVLTPAYPGFEVEVEALNADPTPIEDLTVPAVVEHLESVVSQIEPAPILMGHSAGGVFMQLLMDRGYGAAGVAINSAPTEGVKRVPLSQIRSSFPVLKNPANRHKAVGFTFEQWRYVFTNTFSEEEARRLYERYHIPASGRVFWGSALANIHPGPDDTHVDYKNPNRAPLL
;
A
#
# COMPACT_ATOMS: atom_id res chain seq x y z
N MET A 1 35.57 14.99 1.64
CA MET A 1 34.78 15.27 0.42
C MET A 1 33.35 15.32 0.86
N SER A 2 32.75 16.51 0.90
CA SER A 2 31.33 16.69 1.20
C SER A 2 30.56 16.17 -0.01
N THR A 3 29.90 15.04 0.11
CA THR A 3 28.85 14.69 -0.81
C THR A 3 27.71 15.65 -0.51
N ASP A 4 27.48 16.65 -1.34
CA ASP A 4 26.22 17.38 -1.38
C ASP A 4 25.12 16.35 -1.61
N ALA A 5 24.55 15.85 -0.53
CA ALA A 5 23.34 15.06 -0.60
C ALA A 5 22.25 16.01 -1.09
N THR A 6 21.93 15.93 -2.38
CA THR A 6 20.86 16.74 -2.96
C THR A 6 19.57 16.47 -2.19
N THR A 7 18.96 17.53 -1.69
CA THR A 7 17.70 17.41 -0.94
C THR A 7 16.64 16.76 -1.83
N PRO A 8 15.94 15.71 -1.35
CA PRO A 8 14.88 15.08 -2.12
C PRO A 8 13.80 16.10 -2.52
N ASP A 9 13.45 16.15 -3.77
CA ASP A 9 12.40 17.02 -4.34
C ASP A 9 11.16 16.22 -4.76
N THR A 10 11.26 14.90 -4.73
CA THR A 10 10.22 13.99 -5.19
C THR A 10 9.67 13.15 -4.03
N ILE A 11 8.36 13.03 -3.97
CA ILE A 11 7.61 12.17 -3.03
C ILE A 11 6.88 11.11 -3.84
N VAL A 12 7.01 9.83 -3.42
CA VAL A 12 6.26 8.71 -3.98
C VAL A 12 5.25 8.25 -2.93
N LEU A 13 3.95 8.31 -3.26
CA LEU A 13 2.85 7.91 -2.40
C LEU A 13 2.33 6.54 -2.82
N ILE A 14 2.46 5.55 -1.94
CA ILE A 14 2.14 4.13 -2.20
C ILE A 14 0.85 3.78 -1.46
N HIS A 15 -0.21 3.44 -2.20
CA HIS A 15 -1.55 3.21 -1.65
C HIS A 15 -1.70 1.85 -0.96
N GLY A 16 -2.76 1.70 -0.17
CA GLY A 16 -3.11 0.45 0.50
C GLY A 16 -4.05 -0.43 -0.32
N PHE A 17 -4.60 -1.48 0.33
CA PHE A 17 -5.66 -2.29 -0.24
C PHE A 17 -6.99 -1.53 -0.26
N TRP A 18 -7.92 -1.98 -1.11
CA TRP A 18 -9.28 -1.45 -1.30
C TRP A 18 -9.37 -0.03 -1.83
N VAL A 19 -8.25 0.56 -2.23
CA VAL A 19 -8.16 1.89 -2.84
C VAL A 19 -7.16 1.88 -4.00
N THR A 20 -7.22 2.91 -4.84
CA THR A 20 -6.27 3.16 -5.94
C THR A 20 -5.38 4.36 -5.63
N PRO A 21 -4.44 4.75 -6.51
CA PRO A 21 -3.72 6.02 -6.42
C PRO A 21 -4.61 7.25 -6.23
N ARG A 22 -5.89 7.19 -6.65
CA ARG A 22 -6.88 8.27 -6.43
C ARG A 22 -7.02 8.64 -4.95
N SER A 23 -6.80 7.69 -4.02
CA SER A 23 -6.85 7.96 -2.57
C SER A 23 -5.83 8.98 -2.08
N TRP A 24 -4.82 9.27 -2.87
CA TRP A 24 -3.77 10.23 -2.58
C TRP A 24 -3.97 11.62 -3.20
N GLU A 25 -5.10 11.88 -3.90
CA GLU A 25 -5.30 13.11 -4.67
C GLU A 25 -5.12 14.39 -3.85
N ASP A 26 -5.65 14.44 -2.61
CA ASP A 26 -5.53 15.60 -1.73
C ASP A 26 -4.08 15.74 -1.17
N TRP A 27 -3.43 14.64 -0.85
CA TRP A 27 -2.04 14.62 -0.42
C TRP A 27 -1.12 15.06 -1.55
N LYS A 28 -1.36 14.56 -2.76
CA LYS A 28 -0.64 14.96 -3.95
C LYS A 28 -0.75 16.45 -4.17
N ALA A 29 -1.96 17.00 -4.24
CA ALA A 29 -2.20 18.43 -4.41
C ALA A 29 -1.52 19.27 -3.31
N ARG A 30 -1.57 18.80 -2.06
CA ARG A 30 -0.93 19.47 -0.91
C ARG A 30 0.59 19.53 -1.05
N TYR A 31 1.25 18.45 -1.44
CA TYR A 31 2.72 18.45 -1.57
C TYR A 31 3.18 19.16 -2.85
N GLU A 32 2.44 19.04 -3.95
CA GLU A 32 2.71 19.80 -5.17
C GLU A 32 2.62 21.32 -4.94
N SER A 33 1.64 21.76 -4.14
CA SER A 33 1.54 23.19 -3.77
C SER A 33 2.72 23.69 -2.91
N ARG A 34 3.54 22.79 -2.38
CA ARG A 34 4.78 23.07 -1.65
C ARG A 34 6.05 22.91 -2.46
N GLY A 35 5.92 22.66 -3.76
CA GLY A 35 7.02 22.56 -4.70
C GLY A 35 7.62 21.16 -4.86
N TYR A 36 7.03 20.11 -4.25
CA TYR A 36 7.47 18.74 -4.50
C TYR A 36 6.90 18.20 -5.81
N ARG A 37 7.67 17.41 -6.51
CA ARG A 37 7.18 16.49 -7.52
C ARG A 37 6.53 15.30 -6.81
N VAL A 38 5.29 14.95 -7.14
CA VAL A 38 4.57 13.86 -6.46
C VAL A 38 4.15 12.78 -7.44
N LEU A 39 4.58 11.55 -7.18
CA LEU A 39 4.19 10.37 -7.93
C LEU A 39 3.27 9.49 -7.08
N THR A 40 2.25 8.95 -7.72
CA THR A 40 1.29 8.02 -7.13
C THR A 40 1.20 6.79 -8.04
N PRO A 41 2.21 5.90 -8.04
CA PRO A 41 2.23 4.77 -8.96
C PRO A 41 1.04 3.85 -8.73
N ALA A 42 0.38 3.46 -9.81
CA ALA A 42 -0.61 2.39 -9.82
C ALA A 42 0.10 1.04 -9.75
N TYR A 43 -0.48 0.05 -9.07
CA TYR A 43 0.00 -1.33 -9.17
C TYR A 43 -0.40 -1.95 -10.51
N PRO A 44 0.24 -3.04 -10.96
CA PRO A 44 -0.20 -3.75 -12.16
C PRO A 44 -1.69 -4.10 -12.11
N GLY A 45 -2.43 -3.71 -13.13
CA GLY A 45 -3.89 -3.85 -13.20
C GLY A 45 -4.69 -2.71 -12.56
N PHE A 46 -4.04 -1.73 -11.93
CA PHE A 46 -4.69 -0.56 -11.30
C PHE A 46 -4.58 0.71 -12.16
N GLU A 47 -4.16 0.57 -13.42
CA GLU A 47 -3.99 1.69 -14.36
C GLU A 47 -5.33 2.19 -14.93
N VAL A 48 -6.44 1.66 -14.43
CA VAL A 48 -7.81 2.00 -14.83
C VAL A 48 -8.56 2.72 -13.70
N GLU A 49 -9.70 3.30 -14.02
CA GLU A 49 -10.52 4.04 -13.07
C GLU A 49 -11.18 3.12 -12.01
N VAL A 50 -11.50 3.69 -10.85
CA VAL A 50 -12.19 2.99 -9.73
C VAL A 50 -13.45 2.27 -10.19
N GLU A 51 -14.23 2.92 -11.05
CA GLU A 51 -15.47 2.42 -11.58
C GLU A 51 -15.28 1.19 -12.47
N ALA A 52 -14.17 1.14 -13.22
CA ALA A 52 -13.82 0.00 -14.06
C ALA A 52 -13.43 -1.21 -13.21
N LEU A 53 -12.62 -1.03 -12.16
CA LEU A 53 -12.24 -2.11 -11.23
C LEU A 53 -13.41 -2.63 -10.41
N ASN A 54 -14.40 -1.79 -10.11
CA ASN A 54 -15.63 -2.24 -9.46
C ASN A 54 -16.54 -3.02 -10.42
N ALA A 55 -16.51 -2.72 -11.71
CA ALA A 55 -17.26 -3.44 -12.73
C ALA A 55 -16.61 -4.77 -13.12
N ASP A 56 -15.28 -4.79 -13.24
CA ASP A 56 -14.49 -5.98 -13.56
C ASP A 56 -13.14 -5.96 -12.80
N PRO A 57 -13.03 -6.65 -11.65
CA PRO A 57 -11.80 -6.72 -10.87
C PRO A 57 -10.81 -7.79 -11.38
N THR A 58 -11.10 -8.51 -12.46
CA THR A 58 -10.24 -9.58 -13.00
C THR A 58 -8.76 -9.16 -13.17
N PRO A 59 -8.42 -7.94 -13.61
CA PRO A 59 -7.02 -7.54 -13.78
C PRO A 59 -6.18 -7.59 -12.50
N ILE A 60 -6.81 -7.54 -11.31
CA ILE A 60 -6.10 -7.51 -10.02
C ILE A 60 -6.20 -8.80 -9.21
N GLU A 61 -6.96 -9.80 -9.68
CA GLU A 61 -7.21 -11.04 -8.90
C GLU A 61 -5.94 -11.84 -8.61
N ASP A 62 -5.05 -11.95 -9.59
CA ASP A 62 -3.82 -12.73 -9.51
C ASP A 62 -2.59 -11.93 -9.09
N LEU A 63 -2.76 -10.67 -8.67
CA LEU A 63 -1.66 -9.84 -8.20
C LEU A 63 -0.94 -10.48 -7.01
N THR A 64 0.38 -10.35 -6.96
CA THR A 64 1.23 -10.88 -5.88
C THR A 64 2.07 -9.78 -5.26
N VAL A 65 2.56 -9.99 -4.03
CA VAL A 65 3.48 -9.05 -3.37
C VAL A 65 4.75 -8.82 -4.21
N PRO A 66 5.45 -9.87 -4.70
CA PRO A 66 6.61 -9.67 -5.58
C PRO A 66 6.31 -8.82 -6.79
N ALA A 67 5.21 -9.08 -7.51
CA ALA A 67 4.85 -8.31 -8.70
C ALA A 67 4.61 -6.82 -8.41
N VAL A 68 3.98 -6.50 -7.26
CA VAL A 68 3.80 -5.10 -6.82
C VAL A 68 5.15 -4.46 -6.51
N VAL A 69 6.00 -5.13 -5.74
CA VAL A 69 7.28 -4.60 -5.31
C VAL A 69 8.23 -4.40 -6.49
N GLU A 70 8.32 -5.36 -7.40
CA GLU A 70 9.12 -5.25 -8.63
C GLU A 70 8.67 -4.09 -9.52
N HIS A 71 7.34 -3.92 -9.67
CA HIS A 71 6.80 -2.78 -10.41
C HIS A 71 7.17 -1.45 -9.74
N LEU A 72 6.96 -1.32 -8.44
CA LEU A 72 7.32 -0.11 -7.69
C LEU A 72 8.82 0.17 -7.74
N GLU A 73 9.66 -0.87 -7.65
CA GLU A 73 11.11 -0.77 -7.81
C GLU A 73 11.49 -0.21 -9.17
N SER A 74 10.84 -0.68 -10.24
CA SER A 74 11.06 -0.16 -11.61
C SER A 74 10.73 1.33 -11.73
N VAL A 75 9.79 1.83 -10.94
CA VAL A 75 9.42 3.25 -10.90
C VAL A 75 10.43 4.05 -10.07
N VAL A 76 10.72 3.62 -8.84
CA VAL A 76 11.54 4.41 -7.91
C VAL A 76 13.01 4.42 -8.29
N SER A 77 13.52 3.37 -8.94
CA SER A 77 14.91 3.29 -9.41
C SER A 77 15.28 4.31 -10.47
N GLN A 78 14.28 4.92 -11.12
CA GLN A 78 14.48 5.94 -12.17
C GLN A 78 14.43 7.38 -11.63
N ILE A 79 14.26 7.55 -10.31
CA ILE A 79 14.07 8.88 -9.70
C ILE A 79 15.40 9.34 -9.08
N GLU A 80 15.92 10.43 -9.61
CA GLU A 80 17.11 11.11 -9.09
C GLU A 80 16.80 12.60 -8.82
N PRO A 81 17.17 13.12 -7.66
CA PRO A 81 17.73 12.42 -6.49
C PRO A 81 16.72 11.43 -5.86
N ALA A 82 17.22 10.49 -5.03
CA ALA A 82 16.39 9.47 -4.39
C ALA A 82 15.17 10.09 -3.69
N PRO A 83 13.96 9.57 -3.90
CA PRO A 83 12.72 10.19 -3.42
C PRO A 83 12.45 9.91 -1.94
N ILE A 84 11.52 10.68 -1.36
CA ILE A 84 10.85 10.31 -0.11
C ILE A 84 9.75 9.31 -0.45
N LEU A 85 9.75 8.15 0.20
CA LEU A 85 8.73 7.13 0.03
C LEU A 85 7.70 7.20 1.17
N MET A 86 6.42 7.32 0.85
CA MET A 86 5.34 7.30 1.84
C MET A 86 4.35 6.20 1.50
N GLY A 87 4.07 5.31 2.45
CA GLY A 87 3.17 4.18 2.21
C GLY A 87 2.09 4.06 3.27
N HIS A 88 0.84 3.87 2.85
CA HIS A 88 -0.30 3.64 3.74
C HIS A 88 -0.71 2.17 3.74
N SER A 89 -0.97 1.61 4.93
CA SER A 89 -1.45 0.23 5.10
C SER A 89 -0.53 -0.79 4.40
N ALA A 90 -1.00 -1.57 3.44
CA ALA A 90 -0.17 -2.47 2.62
C ALA A 90 0.92 -1.71 1.86
N GLY A 91 0.65 -0.50 1.38
CA GLY A 91 1.66 0.37 0.76
C GLY A 91 2.81 0.71 1.70
N GLY A 92 2.55 0.74 3.03
CA GLY A 92 3.60 0.88 4.04
C GLY A 92 4.53 -0.33 4.12
N VAL A 93 4.02 -1.55 3.88
CA VAL A 93 4.84 -2.76 3.76
C VAL A 93 5.70 -2.69 2.50
N PHE A 94 5.09 -2.40 1.35
CA PHE A 94 5.81 -2.32 0.08
C PHE A 94 6.91 -1.23 0.11
N MET A 95 6.62 -0.09 0.71
CA MET A 95 7.60 0.97 0.93
C MET A 95 8.78 0.47 1.78
N GLN A 96 8.53 -0.26 2.87
CA GLN A 96 9.58 -0.80 3.72
C GLN A 96 10.44 -1.85 2.99
N LEU A 97 9.83 -2.67 2.12
CA LEU A 97 10.56 -3.61 1.26
C LEU A 97 11.47 -2.90 0.26
N LEU A 98 11.00 -1.80 -0.36
CA LEU A 98 11.82 -0.96 -1.23
C LEU A 98 13.01 -0.33 -0.47
N MET A 99 12.76 0.17 0.74
CA MET A 99 13.83 0.74 1.57
C MET A 99 14.86 -0.31 1.99
N ASP A 100 14.44 -1.53 2.27
CA ASP A 100 15.35 -2.64 2.57
C ASP A 100 16.22 -3.01 1.37
N ARG A 101 15.74 -2.80 0.16
CA ARG A 101 16.50 -2.93 -1.10
C ARG A 101 17.37 -1.71 -1.42
N GLY A 102 17.41 -0.69 -0.55
CA GLY A 102 18.23 0.51 -0.68
C GLY A 102 17.60 1.65 -1.47
N TYR A 103 16.29 1.59 -1.77
CA TYR A 103 15.58 2.68 -2.44
C TYR A 103 15.05 3.72 -1.45
N GLY A 104 14.99 4.98 -1.91
CA GLY A 104 14.47 6.11 -1.16
C GLY A 104 15.51 6.80 -0.27
N ALA A 105 15.36 8.10 -0.09
CA ALA A 105 16.17 8.94 0.81
C ALA A 105 15.60 8.98 2.23
N ALA A 106 14.30 8.77 2.37
CA ALA A 106 13.58 8.64 3.64
C ALA A 106 12.26 7.90 3.41
N GLY A 107 11.71 7.29 4.46
CA GLY A 107 10.43 6.60 4.43
C GLY A 107 9.45 7.09 5.49
N VAL A 108 8.16 7.07 5.17
CA VAL A 108 7.07 7.33 6.13
C VAL A 108 6.04 6.21 6.02
N ALA A 109 5.87 5.44 7.10
CA ALA A 109 4.90 4.36 7.20
C ALA A 109 3.64 4.85 7.91
N ILE A 110 2.55 5.05 7.16
CA ILE A 110 1.29 5.58 7.66
C ILE A 110 0.35 4.41 7.96
N ASN A 111 0.09 4.13 9.24
CA ASN A 111 -0.74 2.98 9.65
C ASN A 111 -0.39 1.69 8.87
N SER A 112 0.92 1.41 8.72
CA SER A 112 1.40 0.27 7.94
C SER A 112 0.77 -1.04 8.40
N ALA A 113 0.44 -1.90 7.44
CA ALA A 113 0.18 -3.29 7.73
C ALA A 113 1.46 -3.94 8.31
N PRO A 114 1.33 -5.03 9.08
CA PRO A 114 2.49 -5.70 9.65
C PRO A 114 3.33 -6.38 8.56
N THR A 115 4.64 -6.24 8.68
CA THR A 115 5.62 -7.03 7.95
C THR A 115 5.80 -8.41 8.62
N GLU A 116 6.53 -9.32 7.98
CA GLU A 116 6.92 -10.57 8.61
C GLU A 116 7.61 -10.33 9.97
N GLY A 117 7.35 -11.20 10.94
CA GLY A 117 7.89 -11.12 12.31
C GLY A 117 7.01 -10.34 13.29
N VAL A 118 6.05 -9.54 12.82
CA VAL A 118 5.09 -8.83 13.68
C VAL A 118 3.96 -9.78 14.09
N LYS A 119 4.04 -10.32 15.33
CA LYS A 119 3.10 -11.33 15.83
C LYS A 119 1.87 -10.76 16.54
N ARG A 120 1.83 -9.46 16.82
CA ARG A 120 0.70 -8.80 17.48
C ARG A 120 -0.22 -8.18 16.45
N VAL A 121 -1.37 -8.78 16.26
CA VAL A 121 -2.42 -8.27 15.36
C VAL A 121 -3.60 -7.79 16.21
N PRO A 122 -3.96 -6.51 16.17
CA PRO A 122 -5.12 -5.97 16.89
C PRO A 122 -6.43 -6.65 16.45
N LEU A 123 -7.39 -6.80 17.37
CA LEU A 123 -8.72 -7.37 17.06
C LEU A 123 -9.45 -6.60 15.96
N SER A 124 -9.25 -5.27 15.89
CA SER A 124 -9.79 -4.43 14.82
C SER A 124 -9.26 -4.83 13.43
N GLN A 125 -7.96 -5.18 13.35
CA GLN A 125 -7.36 -5.66 12.10
C GLN A 125 -7.89 -7.04 11.70
N ILE A 126 -8.05 -7.96 12.66
CA ILE A 126 -8.67 -9.27 12.40
C ILE A 126 -10.09 -9.07 11.86
N ARG A 127 -10.88 -8.18 12.48
CA ARG A 127 -12.24 -7.89 12.05
C ARG A 127 -12.28 -7.27 10.66
N SER A 128 -11.39 -6.33 10.35
CA SER A 128 -11.31 -5.70 9.02
C SER A 128 -10.85 -6.69 7.93
N SER A 129 -10.03 -7.68 8.29
CA SER A 129 -9.52 -8.72 7.39
C SER A 129 -10.52 -9.86 7.16
N PHE A 130 -11.50 -10.01 8.04
CA PHE A 130 -12.42 -11.15 8.04
C PHE A 130 -13.19 -11.34 6.72
N PRO A 131 -13.67 -10.30 6.02
CA PRO A 131 -14.34 -10.48 4.74
C PRO A 131 -13.53 -11.26 3.71
N VAL A 132 -12.21 -11.09 3.70
CA VAL A 132 -11.30 -11.82 2.80
C VAL A 132 -10.94 -13.19 3.39
N LEU A 133 -10.56 -13.25 4.67
CA LEU A 133 -9.99 -14.44 5.31
C LEU A 133 -11.03 -15.51 5.67
N LYS A 134 -12.33 -15.16 5.76
CA LYS A 134 -13.39 -16.11 6.13
C LYS A 134 -13.58 -17.27 5.15
N ASN A 135 -13.11 -17.13 3.90
CA ASN A 135 -13.25 -18.15 2.88
C ASN A 135 -11.90 -18.32 2.14
N PRO A 136 -11.25 -19.49 2.23
CA PRO A 136 -10.00 -19.78 1.54
C PRO A 136 -10.08 -19.63 0.00
N ALA A 137 -11.26 -19.81 -0.61
CA ALA A 137 -11.44 -19.59 -2.04
C ALA A 137 -11.25 -18.11 -2.45
N ASN A 138 -11.33 -17.17 -1.52
CA ASN A 138 -11.09 -15.76 -1.75
C ASN A 138 -9.63 -15.45 -2.14
N ARG A 139 -8.69 -16.40 -1.92
CA ARG A 139 -7.30 -16.26 -2.38
C ARG A 139 -7.14 -16.18 -3.90
N HIS A 140 -8.17 -16.54 -4.65
CA HIS A 140 -8.20 -16.51 -6.11
C HIS A 140 -9.23 -15.52 -6.65
N LYS A 141 -9.60 -14.54 -5.86
CA LYS A 141 -10.61 -13.53 -6.21
C LYS A 141 -10.21 -12.16 -5.69
N ALA A 142 -10.72 -11.13 -6.33
CA ALA A 142 -10.76 -9.81 -5.73
C ALA A 142 -11.99 -9.70 -4.81
N VAL A 143 -11.79 -9.20 -3.59
CA VAL A 143 -12.81 -9.11 -2.55
C VAL A 143 -13.00 -7.66 -2.12
N GLY A 144 -14.21 -7.12 -2.35
CA GLY A 144 -14.61 -5.79 -1.92
C GLY A 144 -15.22 -5.77 -0.52
N PHE A 145 -15.39 -4.58 0.01
CA PHE A 145 -16.19 -4.32 1.21
C PHE A 145 -17.63 -3.93 0.86
N THR A 146 -18.58 -4.34 1.69
CA THR A 146 -19.87 -3.63 1.74
C THR A 146 -19.67 -2.23 2.30
N PHE A 147 -20.67 -1.34 2.12
CA PHE A 147 -20.57 0.02 2.67
C PHE A 147 -20.39 0.02 4.20
N GLU A 148 -21.06 -0.87 4.94
CA GLU A 148 -20.95 -0.99 6.40
C GLU A 148 -19.54 -1.45 6.82
N GLN A 149 -18.93 -2.37 6.06
CA GLN A 149 -17.55 -2.81 6.28
C GLN A 149 -16.56 -1.70 6.01
N TRP A 150 -16.74 -0.97 4.90
CA TRP A 150 -15.94 0.22 4.56
C TRP A 150 -16.05 1.28 5.64
N ARG A 151 -17.26 1.59 6.09
CA ARG A 151 -17.48 2.56 7.16
C ARG A 151 -16.75 2.19 8.44
N TYR A 152 -16.76 0.92 8.81
CA TYR A 152 -16.01 0.44 9.97
C TYR A 152 -14.49 0.60 9.80
N VAL A 153 -13.96 0.31 8.61
CA VAL A 153 -12.50 0.24 8.36
C VAL A 153 -11.90 1.63 8.11
N PHE A 154 -12.56 2.45 7.29
CA PHE A 154 -11.98 3.68 6.76
C PHE A 154 -12.66 4.97 7.22
N THR A 155 -13.97 4.94 7.49
CA THR A 155 -14.75 6.17 7.65
C THR A 155 -15.63 6.18 8.90
N ASN A 156 -15.18 5.51 9.98
CA ASN A 156 -15.95 5.37 11.22
C ASN A 156 -16.18 6.70 11.98
N THR A 157 -15.41 7.74 11.68
CA THR A 157 -15.52 9.07 12.28
C THR A 157 -16.26 10.08 11.42
N PHE A 158 -16.66 9.68 10.20
CA PHE A 158 -17.36 10.55 9.25
C PHE A 158 -18.87 10.42 9.38
N SER A 159 -19.62 11.42 8.91
CA SER A 159 -21.05 11.30 8.69
C SER A 159 -21.34 10.20 7.68
N GLU A 160 -22.59 9.67 7.69
CA GLU A 160 -22.94 8.61 6.72
C GLU A 160 -22.88 9.13 5.28
N GLU A 161 -23.29 10.36 5.04
CA GLU A 161 -23.27 10.99 3.71
C GLU A 161 -21.83 11.10 3.19
N GLU A 162 -20.90 11.61 4.01
CA GLU A 162 -19.48 11.71 3.64
C GLU A 162 -18.86 10.32 3.44
N ALA A 163 -19.14 9.37 4.34
CA ALA A 163 -18.67 8.00 4.24
C ALA A 163 -19.10 7.34 2.94
N ARG A 164 -20.37 7.56 2.50
CA ARG A 164 -20.89 7.05 1.25
C ARG A 164 -20.20 7.66 0.04
N ARG A 165 -20.03 8.98 0.04
CA ARG A 165 -19.30 9.69 -1.01
C ARG A 165 -17.85 9.17 -1.14
N LEU A 166 -17.17 8.94 -0.01
CA LEU A 166 -15.79 8.41 0.00
C LEU A 166 -15.76 6.95 -0.46
N TYR A 167 -16.75 6.14 -0.09
CA TYR A 167 -16.89 4.77 -0.56
C TYR A 167 -17.05 4.70 -2.09
N GLU A 168 -17.96 5.47 -2.64
CA GLU A 168 -18.22 5.52 -4.10
C GLU A 168 -17.00 6.04 -4.88
N ARG A 169 -16.24 6.97 -4.28
CA ARG A 169 -15.09 7.59 -4.94
C ARG A 169 -13.84 6.72 -4.94
N TYR A 170 -13.58 5.97 -3.85
CA TYR A 170 -12.27 5.35 -3.64
C TYR A 170 -12.28 3.83 -3.53
N HIS A 171 -13.41 3.23 -3.13
CA HIS A 171 -13.45 1.80 -2.88
C HIS A 171 -13.32 1.00 -4.16
N ILE A 172 -12.46 -0.02 -4.10
CA ILE A 172 -12.34 -1.10 -5.08
C ILE A 172 -12.21 -2.45 -4.35
N PRO A 173 -12.46 -3.58 -5.01
CA PRO A 173 -12.03 -4.88 -4.50
C PRO A 173 -10.51 -4.95 -4.34
N ALA A 174 -10.03 -5.76 -3.39
CA ALA A 174 -8.60 -6.04 -3.22
C ALA A 174 -8.26 -7.47 -3.62
N SER A 175 -7.07 -7.69 -4.20
CA SER A 175 -6.57 -9.02 -4.52
C SER A 175 -6.52 -9.89 -3.27
N GLY A 176 -7.27 -10.98 -3.27
CA GLY A 176 -7.22 -11.96 -2.21
C GLY A 176 -5.87 -12.67 -2.15
N ARG A 177 -5.19 -12.83 -3.28
CA ARG A 177 -3.88 -13.48 -3.36
C ARG A 177 -2.82 -12.70 -2.60
N VAL A 178 -2.70 -11.40 -2.85
CA VAL A 178 -1.78 -10.52 -2.09
C VAL A 178 -2.13 -10.52 -0.61
N PHE A 179 -3.44 -10.43 -0.31
CA PHE A 179 -3.90 -10.37 1.07
C PHE A 179 -3.61 -11.66 1.85
N TRP A 180 -3.91 -12.83 1.27
CA TRP A 180 -3.61 -14.13 1.88
C TRP A 180 -2.10 -14.37 2.00
N GLY A 181 -1.29 -13.99 1.01
CA GLY A 181 0.17 -14.04 1.08
C GLY A 181 0.69 -13.27 2.29
N SER A 182 0.32 -12.00 2.42
CA SER A 182 0.72 -11.15 3.54
C SER A 182 0.19 -11.64 4.90
N ALA A 183 -1.02 -12.21 4.96
CA ALA A 183 -1.61 -12.72 6.20
C ALA A 183 -0.94 -14.02 6.69
N LEU A 184 -0.42 -14.84 5.78
CA LEU A 184 0.24 -16.10 6.07
C LEU A 184 1.76 -15.96 6.29
N ALA A 185 2.33 -14.80 6.02
CA ALA A 185 3.77 -14.53 6.11
C ALA A 185 4.41 -14.90 7.45
N ASN A 186 3.64 -14.91 8.54
CA ASN A 186 4.13 -15.29 9.86
C ASN A 186 3.90 -16.77 10.25
N ILE A 187 3.35 -17.57 9.34
CA ILE A 187 2.95 -18.97 9.61
C ILE A 187 3.90 -19.95 8.90
N HIS A 188 4.54 -19.54 7.80
CA HIS A 188 5.48 -20.35 7.06
C HIS A 188 6.90 -20.26 7.64
N PRO A 189 7.69 -21.33 7.65
CA PRO A 189 9.10 -21.27 8.00
C PRO A 189 9.92 -20.66 6.86
N GLY A 190 10.76 -19.68 7.19
CA GLY A 190 11.65 -19.01 6.24
C GLY A 190 11.18 -17.61 5.85
N PRO A 191 12.04 -16.83 5.18
CA PRO A 191 11.69 -15.48 4.72
C PRO A 191 10.52 -15.55 3.73
N ASP A 192 9.53 -14.71 3.96
CA ASP A 192 8.34 -14.57 3.13
C ASP A 192 8.39 -13.28 2.31
N ASP A 193 7.47 -13.11 1.38
CA ASP A 193 7.36 -11.95 0.48
C ASP A 193 7.30 -10.59 1.21
N THR A 194 7.02 -10.58 2.50
CA THR A 194 6.95 -9.37 3.35
C THR A 194 8.10 -9.25 4.35
N HIS A 195 9.18 -10.02 4.18
CA HIS A 195 10.36 -9.97 5.03
C HIS A 195 11.12 -8.65 4.84
N VAL A 196 11.44 -7.99 5.95
CA VAL A 196 12.25 -6.75 6.00
C VAL A 196 13.39 -6.94 6.98
N ASP A 197 14.64 -6.77 6.55
CA ASP A 197 15.77 -6.74 7.46
C ASP A 197 15.87 -5.38 8.16
N TYR A 198 15.33 -5.30 9.36
CA TYR A 198 15.39 -4.07 10.18
C TYR A 198 16.81 -3.71 10.68
N LYS A 199 17.80 -4.59 10.49
CA LYS A 199 19.19 -4.35 10.83
C LYS A 199 20.04 -3.94 9.64
N ASN A 200 19.47 -3.90 8.44
CA ASN A 200 20.17 -3.48 7.24
C ASN A 200 20.70 -2.04 7.41
N PRO A 201 22.03 -1.85 7.44
CA PRO A 201 22.65 -0.54 7.70
C PRO A 201 22.52 0.43 6.50
N ASN A 202 22.18 -0.08 5.32
CA ASN A 202 22.03 0.72 4.10
C ASN A 202 20.62 1.29 3.93
N ARG A 203 19.73 1.00 4.87
CA ARG A 203 18.36 1.48 4.81
C ARG A 203 18.28 2.94 5.25
N ALA A 204 17.57 3.76 4.45
CA ALA A 204 17.31 5.16 4.79
C ALA A 204 16.45 5.31 6.07
N PRO A 205 16.41 6.50 6.70
CA PRO A 205 15.56 6.76 7.87
C PRO A 205 14.09 6.46 7.63
N LEU A 206 13.43 5.85 8.61
CA LEU A 206 12.00 5.51 8.58
C LEU A 206 11.27 6.16 9.76
N LEU A 207 10.15 6.83 9.47
CA LEU A 207 9.19 7.38 10.42
C LEU A 207 7.88 6.57 10.40
#